data_8219f9591b557bcf6e365d15499bc6a8
#
_entry.id   8219f9591b557bcf6e365d15499bc6a8
#
_cell.length_a   1.000
_cell.length_b   1.000
_cell.length_c   1.000
_cell.angle_alpha   90.00
_cell.angle_beta   90.00
_cell.angle_gamma   90.00
#
_symmetry.space_group_name_H-M   'P 1'
#
loop_
_entity.id
_entity.type
_entity.pdbx_description
1 polymer ?
#
loop_
_entity_poly.entity_id
_entity_poly.type
_entity_poly.pdbx_seq_one_letter_code
_entity_poly.pdbx_strand_id
1 'polypeptide(L)'
;LHPDWEFLALVPDFNLPTPLARSVLPTEIPRSDAVYNIAHGAMVLKALELGDEKLLRNAMQDRLHQGYRKKLIPDFDAIQALIRTTGAAFCLSGAGPTLLCITQDPGLEEKLTEKLPKITTAHWDILPLHIEFQGAHRV
;
A
#
# COMPACT_ATOMS: atom_id res chain seq x y z
N LEU A 1 5.32 17.26 -1.23
CA LEU A 1 4.19 16.41 -1.55
C LEU A 1 3.11 17.23 -2.23
N HIS A 2 2.50 16.71 -3.32
CA HIS A 2 1.40 17.37 -3.99
C HIS A 2 0.14 17.39 -3.10
N PRO A 3 -0.62 18.49 -3.03
CA PRO A 3 -1.73 18.63 -2.07
C PRO A 3 -2.93 17.74 -2.34
N ASP A 4 -3.12 17.27 -3.56
CA ASP A 4 -4.32 16.54 -3.98
C ASP A 4 -4.28 15.03 -3.62
N TRP A 5 -3.25 14.57 -2.90
CA TRP A 5 -3.16 13.18 -2.49
C TRP A 5 -4.09 12.84 -1.34
N GLU A 6 -4.89 11.81 -1.55
CA GLU A 6 -5.69 11.12 -0.55
C GLU A 6 -5.01 9.81 -0.15
N PHE A 7 -4.98 9.52 1.14
CA PHE A 7 -4.38 8.31 1.70
C PHE A 7 -5.43 7.53 2.47
N LEU A 8 -5.60 6.25 2.14
CA LEU A 8 -6.51 5.35 2.84
C LEU A 8 -5.75 4.15 3.37
N ALA A 9 -5.82 3.91 4.68
CA ALA A 9 -5.37 2.67 5.28
C ALA A 9 -6.51 1.66 5.32
N LEU A 10 -6.28 0.46 4.80
CA LEU A 10 -7.18 -0.68 4.94
C LEU A 10 -6.64 -1.55 6.07
N VAL A 11 -7.37 -1.62 7.16
CA VAL A 11 -6.95 -2.31 8.40
C VAL A 11 -7.85 -3.51 8.64
N PRO A 12 -7.31 -4.75 8.60
CA PRO A 12 -8.12 -5.93 8.85
C PRO A 12 -8.31 -6.19 10.35
N ASP A 13 -9.32 -6.97 10.67
CA ASP A 13 -9.67 -7.40 12.05
C ASP A 13 -8.79 -8.54 12.59
N PHE A 14 -7.71 -8.89 11.91
CA PHE A 14 -6.75 -9.89 12.37
C PHE A 14 -5.35 -9.30 12.54
N ASN A 15 -4.54 -9.96 13.38
CA ASN A 15 -3.16 -9.59 13.63
C ASN A 15 -2.19 -10.44 12.80
N LEU A 16 -1.15 -9.82 12.26
CA LEU A 16 -0.01 -10.48 11.65
C LEU A 16 1.25 -10.18 12.47
N PRO A 17 1.76 -11.14 13.27
CA PRO A 17 2.95 -10.90 14.07
C PRO A 17 4.16 -10.52 13.19
N THR A 18 4.85 -9.43 13.53
CA THR A 18 6.03 -8.98 12.76
C THR A 18 7.11 -10.07 12.61
N PRO A 19 7.41 -10.91 13.61
CA PRO A 19 8.36 -12.03 13.43
C PRO A 19 7.92 -12.99 12.32
N LEU A 20 6.61 -13.31 12.24
CA LEU A 20 6.08 -14.15 11.17
C LEU A 20 6.19 -13.46 9.80
N ALA A 21 5.85 -12.17 9.72
CA ALA A 21 5.99 -11.41 8.49
C ALA A 21 7.46 -11.25 8.03
N ARG A 22 8.42 -11.39 8.93
CA ARG A 22 9.86 -11.41 8.61
C ARG A 22 10.35 -12.80 8.21
N SER A 23 9.83 -13.86 8.80
CA SER A 23 10.31 -15.23 8.56
C SER A 23 10.04 -15.74 7.14
N VAL A 24 9.10 -15.15 6.42
CA VAL A 24 8.80 -15.51 5.03
C VAL A 24 9.69 -14.84 4.00
N LEU A 25 10.55 -13.91 4.43
CA LEU A 25 11.48 -13.21 3.54
C LEU A 25 12.70 -14.11 3.24
N PRO A 26 13.21 -14.11 2.00
CA PRO A 26 14.43 -14.80 1.66
C PRO A 26 15.65 -14.16 2.37
N THR A 27 16.64 -14.96 2.70
CA THR A 27 17.91 -14.48 3.27
C THR A 27 18.80 -13.80 2.25
N GLU A 28 18.62 -14.13 0.98
CA GLU A 28 19.35 -13.57 -0.15
C GLU A 28 18.37 -13.12 -1.23
N ILE A 29 18.71 -12.06 -1.94
CA ILE A 29 17.91 -11.51 -3.03
C ILE A 29 18.78 -11.32 -4.27
N PRO A 30 18.21 -11.47 -5.49
CA PRO A 30 18.90 -11.13 -6.72
C PRO A 30 19.31 -9.64 -6.74
N ARG A 31 20.55 -9.37 -7.21
CA ARG A 31 21.00 -7.98 -7.39
C ARG A 31 20.05 -7.15 -8.25
N SER A 32 19.44 -7.76 -9.26
CA SER A 32 18.46 -7.12 -10.14
C SER A 32 17.24 -6.60 -9.36
N ASP A 33 16.77 -7.35 -8.35
CA ASP A 33 15.62 -6.96 -7.55
C ASP A 33 15.97 -5.83 -6.57
N ALA A 34 17.20 -5.85 -6.02
CA ALA A 34 17.69 -4.73 -5.22
C ALA A 34 17.76 -3.43 -6.06
N VAL A 35 18.34 -3.48 -7.26
CA VAL A 35 18.42 -2.34 -8.17
C VAL A 35 17.01 -1.86 -8.57
N TYR A 36 16.10 -2.79 -8.85
CA TYR A 36 14.71 -2.48 -9.16
C TYR A 36 14.04 -1.67 -8.04
N ASN A 37 14.11 -2.13 -6.80
CA ASN A 37 13.48 -1.45 -5.67
C ASN A 37 14.11 -0.08 -5.37
N ILE A 38 15.43 0.07 -5.50
CA ILE A 38 16.10 1.36 -5.31
C ILE A 38 15.61 2.37 -6.35
N ALA A 39 15.55 1.97 -7.63
CA ALA A 39 15.07 2.82 -8.70
C ALA A 39 13.59 3.21 -8.51
N HIS A 40 12.75 2.24 -8.14
CA HIS A 40 11.32 2.46 -7.90
C HIS A 40 11.09 3.36 -6.68
N GLY A 41 11.90 3.24 -5.62
CA GLY A 41 11.84 4.17 -4.49
C GLY A 41 12.07 5.63 -4.88
N ALA A 42 13.05 5.91 -5.74
CA ALA A 42 13.27 7.25 -6.27
C ALA A 42 12.09 7.75 -7.13
N MET A 43 11.50 6.85 -7.94
CA MET A 43 10.32 7.18 -8.74
C MET A 43 9.09 7.48 -7.88
N VAL A 44 8.89 6.76 -6.76
CA VAL A 44 7.80 7.04 -5.79
C VAL A 44 7.91 8.44 -5.25
N LEU A 45 9.11 8.86 -4.79
CA LEU A 45 9.32 10.22 -4.27
C LEU A 45 8.97 11.28 -5.34
N LYS A 46 9.40 11.05 -6.58
CA LYS A 46 9.13 11.99 -7.67
C LYS A 46 7.65 12.03 -8.04
N ALA A 47 6.98 10.88 -8.08
CA ALA A 47 5.54 10.80 -8.36
C ALA A 47 4.71 11.54 -7.30
N LEU A 48 5.04 11.35 -6.02
CA LEU A 48 4.38 12.04 -4.91
C LEU A 48 4.58 13.56 -4.96
N GLU A 49 5.76 14.02 -5.37
CA GLU A 49 6.05 15.45 -5.55
C GLU A 49 5.25 16.06 -6.70
N LEU A 50 5.19 15.37 -7.84
CA LEU A 50 4.54 15.87 -9.06
C LEU A 50 3.01 15.72 -9.07
N GLY A 51 2.44 14.91 -8.18
CA GLY A 51 1.03 14.53 -8.27
C GLY A 51 0.74 13.57 -9.44
N ASP A 52 1.73 12.78 -9.88
CA ASP A 52 1.55 11.85 -10.99
C ASP A 52 1.11 10.48 -10.48
N GLU A 53 -0.22 10.28 -10.44
CA GLU A 53 -0.83 9.04 -9.96
C GLU A 53 -0.45 7.82 -10.82
N LYS A 54 -0.33 7.99 -12.12
CA LYS A 54 0.08 6.91 -13.03
C LYS A 54 1.52 6.49 -12.76
N LEU A 55 2.41 7.45 -12.59
CA LEU A 55 3.80 7.17 -12.23
C LEU A 55 3.87 6.50 -10.85
N LEU A 56 3.12 7.01 -9.86
CA LEU A 56 3.08 6.44 -8.52
C LEU A 56 2.63 4.98 -8.54
N ARG A 57 1.53 4.67 -9.20
CA ARG A 57 1.02 3.30 -9.33
C ARG A 57 2.05 2.36 -9.95
N ASN A 58 2.78 2.81 -10.96
CA ASN A 58 3.83 2.02 -11.61
C ASN A 58 5.07 1.87 -10.71
N ALA A 59 5.40 2.91 -9.95
CA ALA A 59 6.57 2.93 -9.06
C ALA A 59 6.36 2.14 -7.77
N MET A 60 5.13 2.02 -7.27
CA MET A 60 4.82 1.29 -6.04
C MET A 60 4.78 -0.23 -6.25
N GLN A 61 5.73 -0.75 -7.03
CA GLN A 61 5.94 -2.18 -7.21
C GLN A 61 7.14 -2.62 -6.37
N ASP A 62 6.99 -3.72 -5.65
CA ASP A 62 8.04 -4.27 -4.78
C ASP A 62 8.42 -5.68 -5.20
N ARG A 63 9.72 -5.97 -5.16
CA ARG A 63 10.29 -7.30 -5.40
C ARG A 63 11.01 -7.87 -4.18
N LEU A 64 11.09 -7.13 -3.07
CA LEU A 64 11.86 -7.52 -1.90
C LEU A 64 11.03 -8.16 -0.80
N HIS A 65 9.78 -7.72 -0.61
CA HIS A 65 9.00 -8.19 0.53
C HIS A 65 7.52 -8.45 0.25
N GLN A 66 6.85 -7.61 -0.53
CA GLN A 66 5.38 -7.66 -0.67
C GLN A 66 4.92 -8.99 -1.28
N GLY A 67 5.62 -9.51 -2.28
CA GLY A 67 5.31 -10.78 -2.93
C GLY A 67 5.35 -11.99 -2.00
N TYR A 68 6.19 -11.93 -0.96
CA TYR A 68 6.29 -12.98 0.07
C TYR A 68 5.22 -12.80 1.14
N ARG A 69 5.07 -11.58 1.67
CA ARG A 69 4.17 -11.26 2.78
C ARG A 69 2.70 -11.34 2.43
N LYS A 70 2.32 -11.01 1.19
CA LYS A 70 0.92 -11.07 0.73
C LYS A 70 0.26 -12.43 0.95
N LYS A 71 1.06 -13.51 0.96
CA LYS A 71 0.57 -14.88 1.20
C LYS A 71 0.08 -15.11 2.63
N LEU A 72 0.45 -14.23 3.56
CA LEU A 72 0.04 -14.24 4.96
C LEU A 72 -1.22 -13.38 5.21
N ILE A 73 -1.70 -12.70 4.18
CA ILE A 73 -2.81 -11.76 4.28
C ILE A 73 -3.97 -12.30 3.45
N PRO A 74 -5.00 -12.88 4.08
CA PRO A 74 -6.23 -13.23 3.40
C PRO A 74 -6.77 -12.03 2.61
N ASP A 75 -7.43 -12.30 1.50
CA ASP A 75 -8.06 -11.28 0.66
C ASP A 75 -7.11 -10.32 -0.08
N PHE A 76 -5.77 -10.37 0.15
CA PHE A 76 -4.82 -9.44 -0.48
C PHE A 76 -4.98 -9.37 -2.00
N ASP A 77 -5.03 -10.52 -2.67
CA ASP A 77 -5.13 -10.56 -4.13
C ASP A 77 -6.49 -10.05 -4.64
N ALA A 78 -7.58 -10.29 -3.89
CA ALA A 78 -8.91 -9.78 -4.21
C ALA A 78 -8.97 -8.25 -4.06
N ILE A 79 -8.41 -7.73 -2.96
CA ILE A 79 -8.32 -6.28 -2.71
C ILE A 79 -7.44 -5.62 -3.78
N GLN A 80 -6.26 -6.18 -4.06
CA GLN A 80 -5.37 -5.66 -5.11
C GLN A 80 -6.06 -5.62 -6.47
N ALA A 81 -6.83 -6.66 -6.83
CA ALA A 81 -7.58 -6.69 -8.08
C ALA A 81 -8.64 -5.57 -8.13
N LEU A 82 -9.37 -5.34 -7.02
CA LEU A 82 -10.32 -4.25 -6.92
C LEU A 82 -9.62 -2.88 -7.09
N ILE A 83 -8.53 -2.62 -6.35
CA ILE A 83 -7.81 -1.35 -6.40
C ILE A 83 -7.27 -1.07 -7.80
N ARG A 84 -6.80 -2.07 -8.53
CA ARG A 84 -6.37 -1.90 -9.93
C ARG A 84 -7.45 -1.34 -10.84
N THR A 85 -8.73 -1.58 -10.55
CA THR A 85 -9.85 -1.02 -11.34
C THR A 85 -10.11 0.45 -11.04
N THR A 86 -9.61 0.98 -9.93
CA THR A 86 -9.82 2.38 -9.53
C THR A 86 -8.72 3.31 -10.02
N GLY A 87 -7.57 2.78 -10.39
CA GLY A 87 -6.42 3.58 -10.78
C GLY A 87 -5.52 4.01 -9.61
N ALA A 88 -5.92 3.78 -8.37
CA ALA A 88 -5.12 4.11 -7.20
C ALA A 88 -3.81 3.31 -7.12
N ALA A 89 -2.79 3.89 -6.52
CA ALA A 89 -1.58 3.19 -6.12
C ALA A 89 -1.87 2.39 -4.84
N PHE A 90 -1.19 1.23 -4.70
CA PHE A 90 -1.50 0.26 -3.65
C PHE A 90 -0.24 -0.45 -3.19
N CYS A 91 -0.09 -0.59 -1.88
CA CYS A 91 1.00 -1.38 -1.30
C CYS A 91 0.64 -1.94 0.08
N LEU A 92 1.49 -2.87 0.53
CA LEU A 92 1.52 -3.31 1.92
C LEU A 92 2.18 -2.24 2.79
N SER A 93 1.53 -1.86 3.88
CA SER A 93 2.10 -0.92 4.85
C SER A 93 3.08 -1.65 5.78
N GLY A 94 4.38 -1.45 5.55
CA GLY A 94 5.45 -2.05 6.37
C GLY A 94 5.41 -3.58 6.38
N ALA A 95 5.28 -4.18 7.56
CA ALA A 95 5.16 -5.64 7.71
C ALA A 95 3.76 -6.18 7.39
N GLY A 96 2.75 -5.33 7.33
CA GLY A 96 1.35 -5.68 7.27
C GLY A 96 0.75 -5.97 8.65
N PRO A 97 -0.53 -6.38 8.73
CA PRO A 97 -1.41 -6.69 7.60
C PRO A 97 -2.06 -5.46 6.95
N THR A 98 -1.88 -4.26 7.50
CA THR A 98 -2.45 -3.02 6.93
C THR A 98 -1.99 -2.81 5.49
N LEU A 99 -2.92 -2.42 4.63
CA LEU A 99 -2.68 -2.06 3.24
C LEU A 99 -2.87 -0.54 3.07
N LEU A 100 -2.15 0.05 2.14
CA LEU A 100 -2.21 1.48 1.87
C LEU A 100 -2.64 1.73 0.43
N CYS A 101 -3.64 2.57 0.27
CA CYS A 101 -4.05 3.14 -1.02
C CYS A 101 -3.67 4.61 -1.06
N ILE A 102 -3.16 5.07 -2.21
CA ILE A 102 -2.84 6.48 -2.46
C ILE A 102 -3.47 6.85 -3.80
N THR A 103 -4.25 7.93 -3.82
CA THR A 103 -5.04 8.34 -4.99
C THR A 103 -5.25 9.86 -5.01
N GLN A 104 -5.76 10.36 -6.13
CA GLN A 104 -6.33 11.70 -6.25
C GLN A 104 -7.86 11.67 -6.45
N ASP A 105 -8.48 10.48 -6.35
CA ASP A 105 -9.92 10.31 -6.44
C ASP A 105 -10.56 10.38 -5.03
N PRO A 106 -11.24 11.48 -4.67
CA PRO A 106 -11.88 11.62 -3.36
C PRO A 106 -13.04 10.65 -3.14
N GLY A 107 -13.53 10.00 -4.20
CA GLY A 107 -14.59 9.00 -4.14
C GLY A 107 -14.08 7.58 -3.87
N LEU A 108 -12.77 7.36 -3.68
CA LEU A 108 -12.23 6.02 -3.48
C LEU A 108 -12.73 5.38 -2.17
N GLU A 109 -12.82 6.15 -1.08
CA GLU A 109 -13.30 5.65 0.22
C GLU A 109 -14.72 5.07 0.11
N GLU A 110 -15.64 5.79 -0.51
CA GLU A 110 -17.02 5.34 -0.71
C GLU A 110 -17.08 4.06 -1.56
N LYS A 111 -16.30 4.02 -2.66
CA LYS A 111 -16.21 2.85 -3.54
C LYS A 111 -15.70 1.62 -2.80
N LEU A 112 -14.71 1.78 -1.92
CA LEU A 112 -14.15 0.69 -1.13
C LEU A 112 -15.12 0.23 -0.05
N THR A 113 -15.77 1.15 0.65
CA THR A 113 -16.79 0.85 1.67
C THR A 113 -17.92 0.01 1.11
N GLU A 114 -18.34 0.28 -0.12
CA GLU A 114 -19.38 -0.52 -0.79
C GLU A 114 -18.89 -1.89 -1.25
N LYS A 115 -17.66 -1.99 -1.75
CA LYS A 115 -17.18 -3.16 -2.50
C LYS A 115 -16.39 -4.15 -1.67
N LEU A 116 -15.60 -3.69 -0.68
CA LEU A 116 -14.75 -4.59 0.12
C LEU A 116 -15.54 -5.69 0.82
N PRO A 117 -16.67 -5.42 1.50
CA PRO A 117 -17.43 -6.47 2.18
C PRO A 117 -17.99 -7.56 1.25
N LYS A 118 -18.03 -7.30 -0.06
CA LYS A 118 -18.54 -8.24 -1.06
C LYS A 118 -17.46 -9.21 -1.58
N ILE A 119 -16.19 -8.89 -1.37
CA ILE A 119 -15.05 -9.62 -1.95
C ILE A 119 -14.06 -10.14 -0.91
N THR A 120 -14.19 -9.73 0.35
CA THR A 120 -13.29 -10.12 1.44
C THR A 120 -13.96 -11.11 2.37
N THR A 121 -13.14 -11.96 3.00
CA THR A 121 -13.56 -12.92 4.03
C THR A 121 -13.38 -12.36 5.44
N ALA A 122 -12.37 -11.49 5.64
CA ALA A 122 -12.16 -10.74 6.86
C ALA A 122 -12.88 -9.39 6.81
N HIS A 123 -13.11 -8.80 7.99
CA HIS A 123 -13.55 -7.41 8.07
C HIS A 123 -12.36 -6.47 7.88
N TRP A 124 -12.57 -5.41 7.09
CA TRP A 124 -11.56 -4.41 6.78
C TRP A 124 -12.10 -3.02 7.05
N ASP A 125 -11.52 -2.34 8.03
CA ASP A 125 -11.77 -0.92 8.28
C ASP A 125 -11.04 -0.08 7.23
N ILE A 126 -11.70 0.98 6.75
CA ILE A 126 -11.13 1.95 5.83
C ILE A 126 -10.91 3.24 6.60
N LEU A 127 -9.67 3.65 6.76
CA LEU A 127 -9.31 4.83 7.54
C LEU A 127 -8.68 5.87 6.62
N PRO A 128 -9.33 7.03 6.40
CA PRO A 128 -8.69 8.16 5.75
C PRO A 128 -7.56 8.71 6.63
N LEU A 129 -6.41 8.96 6.03
CA LEU A 129 -5.23 9.46 6.71
C LEU A 129 -4.92 10.89 6.26
N HIS A 130 -4.57 11.74 7.22
CA HIS A 130 -4.11 13.10 6.95
C HIS A 130 -2.58 13.20 7.03
N ILE A 131 -2.03 14.01 6.13
CA ILE A 131 -0.59 14.25 6.10
C ILE A 131 -0.25 15.31 7.13
N GLU A 132 0.74 15.01 8.00
CA GLU A 132 1.32 15.99 8.90
C GLU A 132 2.46 16.73 8.19
N PHE A 133 2.24 18.01 7.86
CA PHE A 133 3.19 18.83 7.11
C PHE A 133 4.25 19.51 8.00
N GLN A 134 4.02 19.58 9.30
CA GLN A 134 4.99 20.18 10.23
C GLN A 134 6.08 19.18 10.64
N GLY A 135 5.85 17.89 10.34
CA GLY A 135 6.76 16.82 10.75
C GLY A 135 6.70 16.51 12.25
N ALA A 136 7.72 15.81 12.74
CA ALA A 136 7.78 15.42 14.14
C ALA A 136 8.00 16.66 15.04
N HIS A 137 7.11 16.87 16.00
CA HIS A 137 7.23 17.93 17.02
C HIS A 137 6.96 17.36 18.41
N ARG A 138 7.46 18.05 19.45
CA ARG A 138 7.13 17.69 20.82
C ARG A 138 5.74 18.25 21.17
N VAL A 139 4.91 17.38 21.73
CA VAL A 139 3.63 17.73 22.34
C VAL A 139 3.85 18.21 23.75
#